data_b1b7e008eebab2524028711d66f1fa46
#
_entry.id   b1b7e008eebab2524028711d66f1fa46
#
_cell.length_a   1.000
_cell.length_b   1.000
_cell.length_c   1.000
_cell.angle_alpha   90.00
_cell.angle_beta   90.00
_cell.angle_gamma   90.00
#
_symmetry.space_group_name_H-M   'P 1'
#
loop_
_entity.id
_entity.type
_entity.pdbx_description
1 polymer ?
#
loop_
_entity_poly.entity_id
_entity_poly.type
_entity_poly.pdbx_seq_one_letter_code
_entity_poly.pdbx_strand_id
1 'polypeptide(L)'
;MTRSSNDNDFSQTPQPNRSSNVWIWIAAGTGCGCLGLFVLTIIAAIALPTFLNQANKGRQAEAKQYVSSMLKAQQAYRIEKPTFTNSLPELDLGIQPETMNYIYKIVPQPDKSKSVMVTAQSKITGLKSYTGAVFAIKKGADVTTVTAICESNLSTSRPPAMPAPPKDEKSLVQCPSGSQKL
;
A
#
# COMPACT_ATOMS: atom_id res chain seq x y z
N MET A 1 22.12 71.56 -76.92
CA MET A 1 22.50 71.89 -75.54
C MET A 1 21.89 70.89 -74.62
N THR A 2 22.77 70.29 -73.81
CA THR A 2 22.53 69.60 -72.54
C THR A 2 21.78 68.27 -72.55
N ARG A 3 22.46 67.16 -72.63
CA ARG A 3 23.11 66.35 -71.55
C ARG A 3 22.18 66.07 -70.36
N SER A 4 21.74 64.84 -70.18
CA SER A 4 21.61 64.27 -68.87
C SER A 4 21.70 62.73 -68.90
N SER A 5 22.74 62.25 -68.24
CA SER A 5 23.00 60.86 -67.91
C SER A 5 21.96 60.38 -66.87
N ASN A 6 21.56 59.18 -67.00
CA ASN A 6 21.00 58.44 -65.86
C ASN A 6 21.61 57.04 -65.77
N ASP A 7 22.64 56.98 -64.98
CA ASP A 7 23.18 55.76 -64.45
C ASP A 7 22.25 55.29 -63.39
N ASN A 8 21.54 54.19 -63.58
CA ASN A 8 20.94 53.42 -62.52
C ASN A 8 21.62 52.05 -62.48
N ASP A 9 22.78 52.07 -61.84
CA ASP A 9 23.41 50.87 -61.36
C ASP A 9 22.59 50.33 -60.22
N PHE A 10 21.78 49.32 -60.48
CA PHE A 10 20.99 48.60 -59.46
C PHE A 10 21.84 47.41 -59.00
N SER A 11 22.61 47.63 -57.92
CA SER A 11 23.36 46.60 -57.25
C SER A 11 22.44 45.41 -56.85
N GLN A 12 22.54 44.33 -57.59
CA GLN A 12 21.95 43.06 -57.19
C GLN A 12 22.73 42.53 -55.98
N THR A 13 22.14 42.64 -54.82
CA THR A 13 22.60 41.90 -53.63
C THR A 13 22.43 40.39 -53.91
N PRO A 14 23.45 39.56 -53.68
CA PRO A 14 23.31 38.13 -53.79
C PRO A 14 22.35 37.64 -52.70
N GLN A 15 21.24 37.07 -53.09
CA GLN A 15 20.39 36.32 -52.14
C GLN A 15 21.19 35.12 -51.62
N PRO A 16 21.27 34.93 -50.30
CA PRO A 16 21.85 33.72 -49.76
C PRO A 16 20.95 32.55 -50.19
N ASN A 17 21.53 31.62 -50.89
CA ASN A 17 20.92 30.33 -51.22
C ASN A 17 20.58 29.59 -49.91
N ARG A 18 19.33 29.71 -49.50
CA ARG A 18 18.78 29.00 -48.36
C ARG A 18 18.52 27.56 -48.75
N SER A 19 19.62 26.83 -49.02
CA SER A 19 19.56 25.40 -49.21
C SER A 19 19.05 24.81 -47.89
N SER A 20 17.92 24.21 -48.00
CA SER A 20 17.07 23.67 -46.92
C SER A 20 17.76 22.55 -46.13
N ASN A 21 18.55 22.91 -45.15
CA ASN A 21 19.01 21.97 -44.12
C ASN A 21 17.88 21.62 -43.13
N VAL A 22 16.66 22.11 -43.38
CA VAL A 22 15.46 21.79 -42.59
C VAL A 22 15.19 20.29 -42.57
N TRP A 23 15.45 19.59 -43.68
CA TRP A 23 15.32 18.13 -43.76
C TRP A 23 16.26 17.37 -42.84
N ILE A 24 17.47 17.90 -42.60
CA ILE A 24 18.47 17.29 -41.70
C ILE A 24 18.00 17.42 -40.27
N TRP A 25 17.41 18.57 -39.91
CA TRP A 25 16.87 18.78 -38.54
C TRP A 25 15.60 17.96 -38.30
N ILE A 26 14.74 17.77 -39.29
CA ILE A 26 13.57 16.90 -39.19
C ILE A 26 13.98 15.43 -39.04
N ALA A 27 14.96 14.97 -39.84
CA ALA A 27 15.47 13.60 -39.74
C ALA A 27 16.19 13.34 -38.41
N ALA A 28 16.95 14.30 -37.87
CA ALA A 28 17.59 14.20 -36.58
C ALA A 28 16.57 14.26 -35.42
N GLY A 29 15.53 15.09 -35.53
CA GLY A 29 14.48 15.22 -34.57
C GLY A 29 13.60 13.97 -34.45
N THR A 30 13.26 13.33 -35.56
CA THR A 30 12.45 12.10 -35.58
C THR A 30 13.21 10.89 -35.01
N GLY A 31 14.50 10.77 -35.34
CA GLY A 31 15.34 9.67 -34.84
C GLY A 31 15.53 9.73 -33.29
N CYS A 32 15.78 10.91 -32.79
CA CYS A 32 15.95 11.11 -31.34
C CYS A 32 14.64 10.96 -30.54
N GLY A 33 13.51 11.38 -31.16
CA GLY A 33 12.18 11.21 -30.58
C GLY A 33 11.76 9.74 -30.46
N CYS A 34 11.99 8.92 -31.49
CA CYS A 34 11.66 7.50 -31.45
C CYS A 34 12.53 6.72 -30.45
N LEU A 35 13.82 7.03 -30.36
CA LEU A 35 14.70 6.41 -29.36
C LEU A 35 14.31 6.83 -27.95
N GLY A 36 13.96 8.10 -27.73
CA GLY A 36 13.48 8.58 -26.43
C GLY A 36 12.18 7.90 -25.99
N LEU A 37 11.21 7.76 -26.90
CA LEU A 37 9.96 7.03 -26.63
C LEU A 37 10.22 5.56 -26.35
N PHE A 38 11.13 4.91 -27.08
CA PHE A 38 11.49 3.51 -26.83
C PHE A 38 12.13 3.31 -25.47
N VAL A 39 13.04 4.19 -25.05
CA VAL A 39 13.65 4.17 -23.71
C VAL A 39 12.59 4.40 -22.63
N LEU A 40 11.67 5.34 -22.83
CA LEU A 40 10.58 5.61 -21.88
C LEU A 40 9.64 4.40 -21.73
N THR A 41 9.34 3.67 -22.81
CA THR A 41 8.51 2.46 -22.72
C THR A 41 9.20 1.35 -21.94
N ILE A 42 10.52 1.17 -22.09
CA ILE A 42 11.29 0.20 -21.30
C ILE A 42 11.30 0.58 -19.82
N ILE A 43 11.54 1.86 -19.50
CA ILE A 43 11.51 2.35 -18.12
C ILE A 43 10.13 2.15 -17.49
N ALA A 44 9.06 2.49 -18.22
CA ALA A 44 7.69 2.29 -17.76
C ALA A 44 7.38 0.81 -17.50
N ALA A 45 7.83 -0.09 -18.37
CA ALA A 45 7.61 -1.53 -18.23
C ALA A 45 8.25 -2.11 -16.95
N ILE A 46 9.37 -1.55 -16.51
CA ILE A 46 10.08 -1.98 -15.30
C ILE A 46 9.54 -1.26 -14.05
N ALA A 47 9.21 0.04 -14.17
CA ALA A 47 8.79 0.87 -13.04
C ALA A 47 7.37 0.55 -12.57
N LEU A 48 6.43 0.26 -13.47
CA LEU A 48 5.03 0.00 -13.14
C LEU A 48 4.81 -1.16 -12.15
N PRO A 49 5.38 -2.38 -12.36
CA PRO A 49 5.17 -3.47 -11.41
C PRO A 49 5.78 -3.17 -10.03
N THR A 50 6.90 -2.47 -9.99
CA THR A 50 7.55 -2.07 -8.73
C THR A 50 6.69 -1.07 -7.94
N PHE A 51 6.10 -0.11 -8.64
CA PHE A 51 5.21 0.89 -8.04
C PHE A 51 3.94 0.24 -7.47
N LEU A 52 3.32 -0.69 -8.19
CA LEU A 52 2.14 -1.42 -7.72
C LEU A 52 2.44 -2.24 -6.45
N ASN A 53 3.60 -2.87 -6.38
CA ASN A 53 4.04 -3.60 -5.20
C ASN A 53 4.24 -2.68 -3.99
N GLN A 54 4.79 -1.48 -4.19
CA GLN A 54 4.95 -0.49 -3.12
C GLN A 54 3.59 0.06 -2.65
N ALA A 55 2.67 0.33 -3.57
CA ALA A 55 1.31 0.75 -3.23
C ALA A 55 0.58 -0.32 -2.41
N ASN A 56 0.73 -1.60 -2.78
CA ASN A 56 0.15 -2.70 -2.02
C ASN A 56 0.76 -2.85 -0.62
N LYS A 57 2.08 -2.61 -0.46
CA LYS A 57 2.72 -2.58 0.87
C LYS A 57 2.16 -1.46 1.74
N GLY A 58 1.91 -0.27 1.17
CA GLY A 58 1.26 0.84 1.88
C GLY A 58 -0.15 0.48 2.37
N ARG A 59 -0.98 -0.12 1.51
CA ARG A 59 -2.33 -0.60 1.89
C ARG A 59 -2.28 -1.68 2.97
N GLN A 60 -1.32 -2.59 2.89
CA GLN A 60 -1.12 -3.62 3.92
C GLN A 60 -0.62 -3.04 5.25
N ALA A 61 0.16 -1.95 5.22
CA ALA A 61 0.56 -1.24 6.43
C ALA A 61 -0.63 -0.63 7.17
N GLU A 62 -1.63 -0.10 6.45
CA GLU A 62 -2.92 0.35 7.02
C GLU A 62 -3.57 -0.77 7.84
N ALA A 63 -3.74 -1.95 7.23
CA ALA A 63 -4.38 -3.08 7.91
C ALA A 63 -3.62 -3.54 9.15
N LYS A 64 -2.29 -3.61 9.08
CA LYS A 64 -1.43 -3.98 10.21
C LYS A 64 -1.59 -2.98 11.37
N GLN A 65 -1.59 -1.69 11.04
CA GLN A 65 -1.74 -0.63 12.02
C GLN A 65 -3.12 -0.68 12.68
N TYR A 66 -4.19 -0.83 11.91
CA TYR A 66 -5.56 -0.88 12.45
C TYR A 66 -5.78 -2.11 13.32
N VAL A 67 -5.35 -3.29 12.86
CA VAL A 67 -5.40 -4.51 13.69
C VAL A 67 -4.61 -4.32 14.99
N SER A 68 -3.40 -3.77 14.92
CA SER A 68 -2.59 -3.50 16.12
C SER A 68 -3.28 -2.53 17.09
N SER A 69 -3.87 -1.45 16.57
CA SER A 69 -4.61 -0.49 17.39
C SER A 69 -5.84 -1.12 18.05
N MET A 70 -6.59 -1.94 17.31
CA MET A 70 -7.74 -2.68 17.85
C MET A 70 -7.32 -3.64 18.98
N LEU A 71 -6.19 -4.34 18.83
CA LEU A 71 -5.69 -5.23 19.89
C LEU A 71 -5.27 -4.45 21.14
N LYS A 72 -4.60 -3.31 20.98
CA LYS A 72 -4.22 -2.44 22.09
C LYS A 72 -5.45 -1.87 22.81
N ALA A 73 -6.45 -1.44 22.07
CA ALA A 73 -7.70 -0.95 22.66
C ALA A 73 -8.45 -2.07 23.38
N GLN A 74 -8.46 -3.30 22.85
CA GLN A 74 -9.01 -4.46 23.56
C GLN A 74 -8.27 -4.75 24.87
N GLN A 75 -6.95 -4.58 24.90
CA GLN A 75 -6.18 -4.71 26.14
C GLN A 75 -6.55 -3.62 27.15
N ALA A 76 -6.68 -2.37 26.72
CA ALA A 76 -7.11 -1.26 27.57
C ALA A 76 -8.54 -1.49 28.10
N TYR A 77 -9.47 -1.87 27.23
CA TYR A 77 -10.84 -2.19 27.61
C TYR A 77 -10.89 -3.31 28.66
N ARG A 78 -10.02 -4.32 28.53
CA ARG A 78 -9.92 -5.45 29.47
C ARG A 78 -9.42 -5.03 30.87
N ILE A 79 -8.63 -3.96 30.96
CA ILE A 79 -8.19 -3.39 32.24
C ILE A 79 -9.36 -2.76 33.00
N GLU A 80 -10.25 -2.09 32.26
CA GLU A 80 -11.41 -1.41 32.83
C GLU A 80 -12.58 -2.36 33.12
N LYS A 81 -12.72 -3.39 32.29
CA LYS A 81 -13.83 -4.35 32.35
C LYS A 81 -13.30 -5.79 32.28
N PRO A 82 -13.95 -6.73 33.02
CA PRO A 82 -13.46 -8.10 33.14
C PRO A 82 -13.59 -8.94 31.84
N THR A 83 -14.03 -8.33 30.72
CA THR A 83 -14.27 -8.99 29.44
C THR A 83 -13.72 -8.17 28.28
N PHE A 84 -13.54 -8.79 27.14
CA PHE A 84 -13.31 -8.11 25.86
C PHE A 84 -14.64 -7.67 25.23
N THR A 85 -14.61 -6.61 24.38
CA THR A 85 -15.80 -6.18 23.66
C THR A 85 -15.88 -6.76 22.26
N ASN A 86 -17.11 -6.94 21.77
CA ASN A 86 -17.39 -7.28 20.38
C ASN A 86 -17.78 -6.05 19.53
N SER A 87 -17.83 -4.87 20.16
CA SER A 87 -18.27 -3.63 19.55
C SER A 87 -17.06 -2.77 19.17
N LEU A 88 -16.89 -2.49 17.88
CA LEU A 88 -15.83 -1.59 17.42
C LEU A 88 -15.98 -0.16 17.93
N PRO A 89 -17.20 0.42 17.99
CA PRO A 89 -17.41 1.74 18.61
C PRO A 89 -16.98 1.83 20.07
N GLU A 90 -17.12 0.77 20.86
CA GLU A 90 -16.71 0.77 22.26
C GLU A 90 -15.19 0.86 22.48
N LEU A 91 -14.40 0.66 21.42
CA LEU A 91 -12.96 0.82 21.45
C LEU A 91 -12.50 2.26 21.25
N ASP A 92 -13.41 3.17 20.86
CA ASP A 92 -13.18 4.61 20.66
C ASP A 92 -11.94 4.95 19.81
N LEU A 93 -11.69 4.15 18.78
CA LEU A 93 -10.51 4.29 17.91
C LEU A 93 -10.75 5.18 16.69
N GLY A 94 -11.99 5.58 16.41
CA GLY A 94 -12.35 6.28 15.17
C GLY A 94 -12.12 5.44 13.90
N ILE A 95 -11.86 4.15 14.04
CA ILE A 95 -11.64 3.25 12.90
C ILE A 95 -13.00 2.92 12.27
N GLN A 96 -13.11 3.16 10.96
CA GLN A 96 -14.28 2.72 10.20
C GLN A 96 -14.27 1.19 10.06
N PRO A 97 -15.43 0.51 10.19
CA PRO A 97 -15.52 -0.94 10.00
C PRO A 97 -15.09 -1.39 8.60
N GLU A 98 -15.13 -0.47 7.65
CA GLU A 98 -14.77 -0.73 6.26
C GLU A 98 -14.02 0.45 5.67
N THR A 99 -12.92 0.18 4.95
CA THR A 99 -12.16 1.14 4.15
C THR A 99 -12.23 0.76 2.67
N MET A 100 -11.55 1.49 1.83
CA MET A 100 -11.42 1.11 0.41
C MET A 100 -10.74 -0.26 0.24
N ASN A 101 -9.83 -0.61 1.13
CA ASN A 101 -8.95 -1.77 0.99
C ASN A 101 -9.36 -2.96 1.86
N TYR A 102 -9.98 -2.73 3.02
CA TYR A 102 -10.21 -3.74 4.04
C TYR A 102 -11.57 -3.62 4.71
N ILE A 103 -12.06 -4.76 5.21
CA ILE A 103 -13.18 -4.86 6.14
C ILE A 103 -12.61 -5.31 7.48
N TYR A 104 -12.88 -4.55 8.54
CA TYR A 104 -12.43 -4.83 9.91
C TYR A 104 -13.58 -5.37 10.74
N LYS A 105 -13.35 -6.46 11.45
CA LYS A 105 -14.36 -7.08 12.31
C LYS A 105 -13.74 -7.54 13.62
N ILE A 106 -14.50 -7.38 14.69
CA ILE A 106 -14.27 -8.10 15.94
C ILE A 106 -15.10 -9.37 15.86
N VAL A 107 -14.44 -10.52 15.98
CA VAL A 107 -15.12 -11.82 15.89
C VAL A 107 -15.40 -12.33 17.29
N PRO A 108 -16.69 -12.50 17.64
CA PRO A 108 -17.07 -13.01 18.95
C PRO A 108 -16.40 -14.34 19.26
N GLN A 109 -15.91 -14.48 20.50
CA GLN A 109 -15.40 -15.74 21.02
C GLN A 109 -16.40 -16.31 22.05
N PRO A 110 -16.44 -17.63 22.22
CA PRO A 110 -17.37 -18.25 23.18
C PRO A 110 -17.21 -17.72 24.61
N ASP A 111 -15.98 -17.46 25.01
CA ASP A 111 -15.66 -16.87 26.31
C ASP A 111 -14.97 -15.52 26.13
N LYS A 112 -15.75 -14.45 26.29
CA LYS A 112 -15.26 -13.07 26.17
C LYS A 112 -14.28 -12.67 27.27
N SER A 113 -14.17 -13.45 28.34
CA SER A 113 -13.20 -13.18 29.40
C SER A 113 -11.82 -13.72 29.08
N LYS A 114 -11.72 -14.68 28.16
CA LYS A 114 -10.46 -15.38 27.83
C LYS A 114 -9.79 -14.86 26.59
N SER A 115 -10.56 -14.49 25.57
CA SER A 115 -9.96 -14.09 24.29
C SER A 115 -10.86 -13.22 23.43
N VAL A 116 -10.24 -12.50 22.50
CA VAL A 116 -10.91 -11.78 21.42
C VAL A 116 -10.09 -11.94 20.15
N MET A 117 -10.78 -11.99 19.02
CA MET A 117 -10.18 -12.02 17.70
C MET A 117 -10.64 -10.80 16.90
N VAL A 118 -9.72 -10.18 16.20
CA VAL A 118 -9.99 -9.12 15.21
C VAL A 118 -9.48 -9.55 13.85
N THR A 119 -10.17 -9.17 12.79
CA THR A 119 -9.76 -9.50 11.43
C THR A 119 -9.73 -8.25 10.55
N ALA A 120 -8.77 -8.23 9.62
CA ALA A 120 -8.75 -7.34 8.48
C ALA A 120 -8.83 -8.18 7.21
N GLN A 121 -10.00 -8.22 6.62
CA GLN A 121 -10.29 -8.92 5.38
C GLN A 121 -9.99 -8.02 4.19
N SER A 122 -9.13 -8.46 3.28
CA SER A 122 -8.85 -7.71 2.05
C SER A 122 -10.06 -7.72 1.11
N LYS A 123 -10.35 -6.55 0.54
CA LYS A 123 -11.36 -6.35 -0.53
C LYS A 123 -10.74 -6.36 -1.93
N ILE A 124 -9.42 -6.25 -2.01
CA ILE A 124 -8.69 -6.06 -3.26
C ILE A 124 -7.79 -7.27 -3.50
N THR A 125 -7.77 -7.74 -4.75
CA THR A 125 -6.84 -8.77 -5.20
C THR A 125 -5.39 -8.29 -5.04
N GLY A 126 -4.49 -9.19 -4.67
CA GLY A 126 -3.08 -8.85 -4.48
C GLY A 126 -2.73 -8.38 -3.06
N LEU A 127 -3.71 -8.16 -2.18
CA LEU A 127 -3.48 -7.85 -0.78
C LEU A 127 -3.60 -9.09 0.10
N LYS A 128 -2.85 -9.10 1.19
CA LYS A 128 -2.93 -10.10 2.25
C LYS A 128 -4.02 -9.72 3.25
N SER A 129 -4.57 -10.70 3.93
CA SER A 129 -5.50 -10.53 5.05
C SER A 129 -4.83 -10.82 6.38
N TYR A 130 -5.38 -10.27 7.46
CA TYR A 130 -4.78 -10.29 8.78
C TYR A 130 -5.78 -10.75 9.83
N THR A 131 -5.26 -11.45 10.83
CA THR A 131 -5.99 -11.80 12.05
C THR A 131 -5.15 -11.45 13.25
N GLY A 132 -5.71 -10.68 14.17
CA GLY A 132 -5.14 -10.41 15.47
C GLY A 132 -5.92 -11.11 16.56
N ALA A 133 -5.24 -11.50 17.63
CA ALA A 133 -5.88 -12.05 18.82
C ALA A 133 -5.26 -11.51 20.08
N VAL A 134 -6.10 -11.32 21.11
CA VAL A 134 -5.68 -11.07 22.49
C VAL A 134 -6.16 -12.23 23.34
N PHE A 135 -5.28 -12.78 24.15
CA PHE A 135 -5.57 -13.83 25.11
C PHE A 135 -5.30 -13.31 26.51
N ALA A 136 -6.25 -13.52 27.42
CA ALA A 136 -6.06 -13.32 28.84
C ALA A 136 -5.47 -14.60 29.44
N ILE A 137 -4.31 -14.49 30.05
CA ILE A 137 -3.61 -15.60 30.69
C ILE A 137 -3.43 -15.31 32.18
N LYS A 138 -3.54 -16.34 33.03
CA LYS A 138 -3.28 -16.23 34.43
C LYS A 138 -1.78 -16.28 34.69
N LYS A 139 -1.29 -15.35 35.50
CA LYS A 139 0.08 -15.27 35.99
C LYS A 139 0.06 -15.25 37.52
N GLY A 140 0.08 -16.42 38.13
CA GLY A 140 -0.17 -16.53 39.57
C GLY A 140 -1.57 -16.07 39.92
N ALA A 141 -1.68 -15.04 40.80
CA ALA A 141 -2.94 -14.41 41.18
C ALA A 141 -3.44 -13.36 40.15
N ASP A 142 -2.57 -12.89 39.26
CA ASP A 142 -2.87 -11.83 38.31
C ASP A 142 -3.33 -12.38 36.95
N VAL A 143 -4.01 -11.53 36.18
CA VAL A 143 -4.36 -11.79 34.79
C VAL A 143 -3.62 -10.82 33.92
N THR A 144 -2.81 -11.34 33.01
CA THR A 144 -2.12 -10.54 32.00
C THR A 144 -2.67 -10.87 30.61
N THR A 145 -2.28 -10.10 29.60
CA THR A 145 -2.72 -10.33 28.22
C THR A 145 -1.53 -10.55 27.30
N VAL A 146 -1.67 -11.47 26.34
CA VAL A 146 -0.74 -11.66 25.24
C VAL A 146 -1.44 -11.46 23.91
N THR A 147 -0.72 -10.93 22.95
CA THR A 147 -1.25 -10.63 21.62
C THR A 147 -0.43 -11.28 20.52
N ALA A 148 -1.06 -11.56 19.42
CA ALA A 148 -0.39 -11.90 18.18
C ALA A 148 -1.17 -11.35 16.99
N ILE A 149 -0.44 -11.04 15.92
CA ILE A 149 -0.99 -10.71 14.60
C ILE A 149 -0.44 -11.71 13.62
N CYS A 150 -1.34 -12.37 12.89
CA CYS A 150 -1.02 -13.33 11.84
C CYS A 150 -1.38 -12.74 10.48
N GLU A 151 -0.44 -12.80 9.57
CA GLU A 151 -0.57 -12.36 8.18
C GLU A 151 -0.71 -13.60 7.29
N SER A 152 -1.64 -13.61 6.35
CA SER A 152 -1.72 -14.69 5.36
C SER A 152 -0.43 -14.76 4.52
N ASN A 153 0.08 -15.97 4.25
CA ASN A 153 1.30 -16.14 3.44
C ASN A 153 1.09 -15.63 2.01
N LEU A 154 -0.08 -15.88 1.46
CA LEU A 154 -0.46 -15.46 0.12
C LEU A 154 -1.51 -14.34 0.18
N SER A 155 -1.61 -13.58 -0.90
CA SER A 155 -2.70 -12.60 -1.11
C SER A 155 -4.04 -13.33 -1.14
N THR A 156 -4.95 -12.97 -0.25
CA THR A 156 -6.25 -13.61 -0.10
C THR A 156 -7.24 -12.68 0.59
N SER A 157 -8.51 -12.79 0.23
CA SER A 157 -9.59 -12.12 0.95
C SER A 157 -10.03 -12.88 2.23
N ARG A 158 -9.51 -14.08 2.48
CA ARG A 158 -9.83 -14.85 3.68
C ARG A 158 -8.78 -14.57 4.77
N PRO A 159 -9.16 -13.94 5.88
CA PRO A 159 -8.26 -13.78 7.02
C PRO A 159 -7.82 -15.14 7.58
N PRO A 160 -6.60 -15.25 8.11
CA PRO A 160 -6.17 -16.44 8.85
C PRO A 160 -7.17 -16.80 9.96
N ALA A 161 -7.27 -18.08 10.27
CA ALA A 161 -8.04 -18.53 11.43
C ALA A 161 -7.48 -17.95 12.73
N MET A 162 -8.22 -18.09 13.82
CA MET A 162 -7.75 -17.63 15.14
C MET A 162 -6.44 -18.29 15.50
N PRO A 163 -5.43 -17.52 15.95
CA PRO A 163 -4.18 -18.08 16.48
C PRO A 163 -4.45 -19.00 17.69
N ALA A 164 -3.61 -19.99 17.87
CA ALA A 164 -3.68 -20.84 19.04
C ALA A 164 -3.21 -20.07 20.30
N PRO A 165 -3.94 -20.16 21.45
CA PRO A 165 -3.50 -19.54 22.67
C PRO A 165 -2.14 -20.11 23.12
N PRO A 166 -1.33 -19.35 23.86
CA PRO A 166 -0.10 -19.88 24.44
C PRO A 166 -0.42 -20.99 25.42
N LYS A 167 0.39 -22.04 25.42
CA LYS A 167 0.22 -23.18 26.32
C LYS A 167 0.62 -22.84 27.75
N ASP A 168 1.56 -21.94 27.91
CA ASP A 168 2.07 -21.45 29.17
C ASP A 168 2.54 -19.99 29.02
N GLU A 169 2.99 -19.37 30.12
CA GLU A 169 3.45 -17.98 30.15
C GLU A 169 4.65 -17.70 29.24
N LYS A 170 5.48 -18.72 28.98
CA LYS A 170 6.71 -18.60 28.20
C LYS A 170 6.50 -18.94 26.72
N SER A 171 5.40 -19.61 26.40
CA SER A 171 5.11 -20.00 25.03
C SER A 171 4.58 -18.83 24.21
N LEU A 172 5.00 -18.77 22.94
CA LEU A 172 4.52 -17.77 21.99
C LEU A 172 3.18 -18.20 21.40
N VAL A 173 2.30 -17.24 21.18
CA VAL A 173 1.10 -17.45 20.37
C VAL A 173 1.50 -17.90 18.99
N GLN A 174 0.89 -18.98 18.50
CA GLN A 174 1.20 -19.58 17.21
C GLN A 174 0.16 -19.22 16.18
N CYS A 175 0.61 -18.77 15.02
CA CYS A 175 -0.27 -18.54 13.88
C CYS A 175 -0.66 -19.86 13.22
N PRO A 176 -1.89 -19.96 12.68
CA PRO A 176 -2.34 -21.16 11.98
C PRO A 176 -1.57 -21.38 10.69
N SER A 177 -1.63 -22.61 10.17
CA SER A 177 -1.05 -22.96 8.87
C SER A 177 -1.55 -22.02 7.76
N GLY A 178 -0.67 -21.67 6.82
CA GLY A 178 -0.97 -20.72 5.75
C GLY A 178 -0.84 -19.25 6.18
N SER A 179 -0.33 -18.99 7.39
CA SER A 179 -0.05 -17.64 7.88
C SER A 179 1.25 -17.59 8.67
N GLN A 180 1.76 -16.39 8.84
CA GLN A 180 2.97 -16.10 9.61
C GLN A 180 2.71 -15.02 10.65
N LYS A 181 3.49 -15.06 11.73
CA LYS A 181 3.44 -14.04 12.78
C LYS A 181 4.20 -12.78 12.33
N LEU A 182 3.64 -11.61 12.65
CA LEU A 182 4.28 -10.32 12.48
C LEU A 182 5.09 -9.92 13.71
#